data_ad435d56eab81375ab2e36ce56fc64e0
#
_entry.id   ad435d56eab81375ab2e36ce56fc64e0
#
_cell.length_a   1.000
_cell.length_b   1.000
_cell.length_c   1.000
_cell.angle_alpha   90.00
_cell.angle_beta   90.00
_cell.angle_gamma   90.00
#
_symmetry.space_group_name_H-M   'P 1'
#
loop_
_entity.id
_entity.type
_entity.pdbx_description
1 polymer ?
#
loop_
_entity_poly.entity_id
_entity_poly.type
_entity_poly.pdbx_seq_one_letter_code
_entity_poly.pdbx_strand_id
1 'polypeptide(L)'
;MTKAERIKQTRLETNQKRKEQIPVVYQLKVNLNSLSKKDRQRLFFLFSEAKWLYNYIVADIDSRLKYETYKLSEVEIKAGDKFETRPIENLSSQMRQAIVERIKQSLYALHKSKDNGNKVGELKFKSFVNSIPLKQYDVTFKFTNEQKTKVKLQGLEKSIRVLGGHQIPKECEIAKAELVRKASGIYLHATCYIDKSLFIKTWENRVNRKQVSKPREWKTFNQAIAIDFKPTGVVLSNGLKIEWKIEETPRLKKLQRTISRKQKGSKNRQKVRVKLRKEYEHITNVREDIVNKISSLLYRYDTVIYQDDNIHVWHKGQFSKSIQTSAVGEIKRRLRNSLRVSTVLIDRYQPTTKTCSQCGNEQEIELSDRVYRCAICGNEMDRDLNATYNLLKLVGLDRSEVRPVEHETTVKIFGANPKVLISLVQ
;
A
#
# COMPACT_ATOMS: atom_id res chain seq x y z
N MET A 1 -24.76 -35.47 -5.50
CA MET A 1 -24.36 -34.03 -5.47
C MET A 1 -24.36 -33.47 -6.88
N THR A 2 -25.16 -32.49 -7.14
CA THR A 2 -25.20 -31.78 -8.42
C THR A 2 -23.93 -30.93 -8.59
N LYS A 3 -23.63 -30.50 -9.82
CA LYS A 3 -22.51 -29.57 -10.09
C LYS A 3 -22.63 -28.28 -9.29
N ALA A 4 -23.84 -27.76 -9.09
CA ALA A 4 -24.09 -26.56 -8.32
C ALA A 4 -23.79 -26.73 -6.82
N GLU A 5 -24.18 -27.86 -6.25
CA GLU A 5 -23.90 -28.23 -4.85
C GLU A 5 -22.39 -28.35 -4.60
N ARG A 6 -21.65 -29.01 -5.50
CA ARG A 6 -20.17 -29.09 -5.41
C ARG A 6 -19.53 -27.70 -5.41
N ILE A 7 -19.97 -26.82 -6.29
CA ILE A 7 -19.44 -25.44 -6.36
C ILE A 7 -19.75 -24.69 -5.05
N LYS A 8 -20.96 -24.84 -4.49
CA LYS A 8 -21.34 -24.23 -3.22
C LYS A 8 -20.51 -24.76 -2.07
N GLN A 9 -20.31 -26.07 -1.98
CA GLN A 9 -19.47 -26.72 -0.99
C GLN A 9 -18.02 -26.24 -1.06
N THR A 10 -17.40 -26.29 -2.23
CA THR A 10 -16.01 -25.81 -2.45
C THR A 10 -15.85 -24.34 -2.07
N ARG A 11 -16.86 -23.49 -2.31
CA ARG A 11 -16.83 -22.09 -1.89
C ARG A 11 -16.87 -21.95 -0.36
N LEU A 12 -17.70 -22.73 0.32
CA LEU A 12 -17.79 -22.71 1.79
C LEU A 12 -16.45 -23.14 2.41
N GLU A 13 -15.89 -24.25 1.97
CA GLU A 13 -14.59 -24.76 2.43
C GLU A 13 -13.46 -23.75 2.17
N THR A 14 -13.43 -23.16 0.98
CA THR A 14 -12.46 -22.13 0.65
C THR A 14 -12.61 -20.90 1.56
N ASN A 15 -13.84 -20.46 1.80
CA ASN A 15 -14.09 -19.30 2.67
C ASN A 15 -13.67 -19.59 4.12
N GLN A 16 -13.90 -20.81 4.61
CA GLN A 16 -13.48 -21.23 5.94
C GLN A 16 -11.95 -21.27 6.05
N LYS A 17 -11.28 -21.88 5.08
CA LYS A 17 -9.81 -21.90 4.99
C LYS A 17 -9.21 -20.48 4.98
N ARG A 18 -9.83 -19.54 4.25
CA ARG A 18 -9.37 -18.14 4.15
C ARG A 18 -9.47 -17.37 5.46
N LYS A 19 -10.32 -17.81 6.43
CA LYS A 19 -10.36 -17.17 7.76
C LYS A 19 -9.07 -17.39 8.55
N GLU A 20 -8.39 -18.53 8.34
CA GLU A 20 -7.13 -18.87 8.99
C GLU A 20 -5.89 -18.41 8.20
N GLN A 21 -6.10 -17.82 7.03
CA GLN A 21 -5.03 -17.37 6.15
C GLN A 21 -5.03 -15.85 5.99
N ILE A 22 -3.87 -15.33 5.60
CA ILE A 22 -3.71 -13.94 5.18
C ILE A 22 -3.26 -13.86 3.73
N PRO A 23 -3.77 -12.89 2.95
CA PRO A 23 -3.27 -12.60 1.63
C PRO A 23 -1.99 -11.77 1.71
N VAL A 24 -0.93 -12.24 1.07
CA VAL A 24 0.34 -11.51 0.92
C VAL A 24 0.62 -11.32 -0.56
N VAL A 25 0.98 -10.09 -0.96
CA VAL A 25 1.29 -9.77 -2.35
C VAL A 25 2.80 -9.66 -2.53
N TYR A 26 3.36 -10.52 -3.37
CA TYR A 26 4.76 -10.48 -3.75
C TYR A 26 4.93 -9.77 -5.10
N GLN A 27 5.78 -8.74 -5.13
CA GLN A 27 6.06 -7.96 -6.33
C GLN A 27 7.32 -8.51 -7.02
N LEU A 28 7.13 -9.18 -8.15
CA LEU A 28 8.20 -9.80 -8.92
C LEU A 28 8.49 -8.97 -10.16
N LYS A 29 9.72 -8.51 -10.33
CA LYS A 29 10.10 -7.73 -11.51
C LYS A 29 10.27 -8.63 -12.72
N VAL A 30 9.57 -8.33 -13.81
CA VAL A 30 9.66 -9.06 -15.09
C VAL A 30 10.93 -8.65 -15.81
N ASN A 31 11.76 -9.63 -16.17
CA ASN A 31 12.94 -9.40 -17.01
C ASN A 31 12.53 -9.40 -18.49
N LEU A 32 12.30 -8.23 -19.06
CA LEU A 32 11.91 -8.08 -20.46
C LEU A 32 12.98 -8.56 -21.45
N ASN A 33 14.25 -8.63 -21.05
CA ASN A 33 15.32 -9.11 -21.93
C ASN A 33 15.29 -10.63 -22.13
N SER A 34 14.55 -11.36 -21.28
CA SER A 34 14.34 -12.81 -21.47
C SER A 34 13.27 -13.15 -22.51
N LEU A 35 12.57 -12.15 -23.04
CA LEU A 35 11.49 -12.30 -24.00
C LEU A 35 11.97 -12.12 -25.45
N SER A 36 11.40 -12.91 -26.36
CA SER A 36 11.50 -12.66 -27.79
C SER A 36 10.87 -11.30 -28.16
N LYS A 37 11.25 -10.74 -29.31
CA LYS A 37 10.63 -9.49 -29.82
C LYS A 37 9.13 -9.65 -29.95
N LYS A 38 8.64 -10.79 -30.43
CA LYS A 38 7.23 -11.13 -30.62
C LYS A 38 6.49 -11.19 -29.28
N ASP A 39 7.00 -11.95 -28.29
CA ASP A 39 6.39 -12.04 -26.96
C ASP A 39 6.41 -10.70 -26.22
N ARG A 40 7.47 -9.91 -26.41
CA ARG A 40 7.54 -8.54 -25.83
C ARG A 40 6.46 -7.64 -26.41
N GLN A 41 6.23 -7.69 -27.72
CA GLN A 41 5.14 -6.94 -28.36
C GLN A 41 3.78 -7.40 -27.84
N ARG A 42 3.52 -8.72 -27.81
CA ARG A 42 2.29 -9.29 -27.25
C ARG A 42 2.03 -8.82 -25.81
N LEU A 43 3.07 -8.85 -24.98
CA LEU A 43 2.97 -8.38 -23.58
C LEU A 43 2.53 -6.90 -23.49
N PHE A 44 3.00 -6.04 -24.37
CA PHE A 44 2.58 -4.64 -24.40
C PHE A 44 1.18 -4.48 -25.00
N PHE A 45 0.81 -5.28 -25.98
CA PHE A 45 -0.54 -5.26 -26.58
C PHE A 45 -1.61 -5.64 -25.57
N LEU A 46 -1.35 -6.55 -24.61
CA LEU A 46 -2.27 -6.84 -23.52
C LEU A 46 -2.79 -5.58 -22.81
N PHE A 47 -1.91 -4.62 -22.54
CA PHE A 47 -2.32 -3.35 -21.89
C PHE A 47 -3.14 -2.45 -22.81
N SER A 48 -2.89 -2.49 -24.10
CA SER A 48 -3.65 -1.73 -25.11
C SER A 48 -5.06 -2.30 -25.27
N GLU A 49 -5.17 -3.60 -25.44
CA GLU A 49 -6.45 -4.30 -25.55
C GLU A 49 -7.28 -4.17 -24.26
N ALA A 50 -6.63 -4.26 -23.08
CA ALA A 50 -7.30 -4.03 -21.80
C ALA A 50 -7.86 -2.60 -21.70
N LYS A 51 -7.16 -1.60 -22.25
CA LYS A 51 -7.67 -0.22 -22.34
C LYS A 51 -8.86 -0.13 -23.29
N TRP A 52 -8.78 -0.76 -24.45
CA TRP A 52 -9.86 -0.73 -25.45
C TRP A 52 -11.12 -1.36 -24.88
N LEU A 53 -11.02 -2.57 -24.33
CA LEU A 53 -12.14 -3.25 -23.69
C LEU A 53 -12.74 -2.44 -22.53
N TYR A 54 -11.89 -1.88 -21.66
CA TYR A 54 -12.37 -1.04 -20.55
C TYR A 54 -13.16 0.18 -21.07
N ASN A 55 -12.60 0.92 -22.03
CA ASN A 55 -13.22 2.13 -22.57
C ASN A 55 -14.50 1.80 -23.37
N TYR A 56 -14.50 0.69 -24.11
CA TYR A 56 -15.69 0.20 -24.79
C TYR A 56 -16.83 -0.03 -23.79
N ILE A 57 -16.57 -0.70 -22.67
CA ILE A 57 -17.60 -0.95 -21.66
C ILE A 57 -18.07 0.37 -21.01
N VAL A 58 -17.13 1.26 -20.67
CA VAL A 58 -17.45 2.54 -20.00
C VAL A 58 -18.23 3.49 -20.91
N ALA A 59 -18.12 3.35 -22.24
CA ALA A 59 -18.90 4.15 -23.18
C ALA A 59 -20.42 3.90 -23.11
N ASP A 60 -20.82 2.69 -22.71
CA ASP A 60 -22.22 2.32 -22.52
C ASP A 60 -22.30 1.20 -21.49
N ILE A 61 -22.28 1.59 -20.21
CA ILE A 61 -22.23 0.65 -19.09
C ILE A 61 -23.50 -0.18 -19.01
N ASP A 62 -24.66 0.43 -19.18
CA ASP A 62 -25.97 -0.19 -18.93
C ASP A 62 -26.28 -1.32 -19.89
N SER A 63 -25.94 -1.17 -21.16
CA SER A 63 -26.13 -2.22 -22.16
C SER A 63 -24.96 -3.21 -22.15
N ARG A 64 -23.72 -2.74 -22.11
CA ARG A 64 -22.52 -3.58 -22.33
C ARG A 64 -22.12 -4.44 -21.15
N LEU A 65 -22.56 -4.14 -19.91
CA LEU A 65 -22.36 -5.04 -18.75
C LEU A 65 -23.44 -6.13 -18.62
N LYS A 66 -24.57 -6.01 -19.31
CA LYS A 66 -25.64 -7.03 -19.33
C LYS A 66 -25.27 -8.23 -20.22
N TYR A 67 -24.47 -7.99 -21.25
CA TYR A 67 -24.04 -9.02 -22.20
C TYR A 67 -22.72 -9.66 -21.77
N GLU A 68 -22.43 -10.83 -22.37
CA GLU A 68 -21.16 -11.54 -22.17
C GLU A 68 -20.00 -10.84 -22.90
N THR A 69 -19.78 -9.57 -22.58
CA THR A 69 -18.79 -8.68 -23.24
C THR A 69 -17.36 -9.26 -23.20
N TYR A 70 -17.07 -10.16 -22.26
CA TYR A 70 -15.79 -10.87 -22.23
C TYR A 70 -15.60 -11.89 -23.37
N LYS A 71 -16.67 -12.22 -24.10
CA LYS A 71 -16.58 -13.12 -25.28
C LYS A 71 -16.26 -12.38 -26.56
N LEU A 72 -16.35 -11.06 -26.59
CA LEU A 72 -16.08 -10.24 -27.78
C LEU A 72 -14.64 -10.47 -28.27
N SER A 73 -14.50 -10.73 -29.57
CA SER A 73 -13.21 -10.82 -30.25
C SER A 73 -12.68 -9.46 -30.74
N GLU A 74 -13.56 -8.49 -30.83
CA GLU A 74 -13.28 -7.12 -31.29
C GLU A 74 -14.10 -6.09 -30.56
N VAL A 75 -13.64 -4.86 -30.54
CA VAL A 75 -14.33 -3.72 -29.91
C VAL A 75 -14.16 -2.46 -30.74
N GLU A 76 -15.21 -1.65 -30.78
CA GLU A 76 -15.16 -0.35 -31.39
C GLU A 76 -14.48 0.66 -30.46
N ILE A 77 -13.53 1.42 -30.98
CA ILE A 77 -12.81 2.45 -30.23
C ILE A 77 -12.84 3.79 -30.98
N LYS A 78 -12.86 4.90 -30.25
CA LYS A 78 -12.67 6.22 -30.82
C LYS A 78 -11.18 6.50 -31.03
N ALA A 79 -10.76 6.69 -32.28
CA ALA A 79 -9.40 7.05 -32.69
C ALA A 79 -9.40 8.43 -33.37
N GLY A 80 -9.12 9.48 -32.59
CA GLY A 80 -9.36 10.86 -33.04
C GLY A 80 -10.86 11.15 -33.15
N ASP A 81 -11.30 11.57 -34.35
CA ASP A 81 -12.72 11.88 -34.62
C ASP A 81 -13.48 10.71 -35.28
N LYS A 82 -12.81 9.60 -35.53
CA LYS A 82 -13.39 8.42 -36.17
C LYS A 82 -13.50 7.26 -35.18
N PHE A 83 -14.48 6.37 -35.44
CA PHE A 83 -14.59 5.08 -34.76
C PHE A 83 -13.90 4.02 -35.64
N GLU A 84 -13.15 3.13 -34.96
CA GLU A 84 -12.43 2.04 -35.61
C GLU A 84 -12.68 0.75 -34.79
N THR A 85 -12.91 -0.35 -35.50
CA THR A 85 -12.98 -1.68 -34.87
C THR A 85 -11.56 -2.21 -34.67
N ARG A 86 -11.27 -2.69 -33.47
CA ARG A 86 -9.97 -3.25 -33.07
C ARG A 86 -10.13 -4.66 -32.52
N PRO A 87 -9.34 -5.62 -33.02
CA PRO A 87 -9.37 -6.99 -32.51
C PRO A 87 -8.76 -7.09 -31.11
N ILE A 88 -9.28 -8.02 -30.31
CA ILE A 88 -8.77 -8.41 -28.99
C ILE A 88 -8.22 -9.83 -29.11
N GLU A 89 -6.96 -9.95 -29.48
CA GLU A 89 -6.31 -11.24 -29.79
C GLU A 89 -5.41 -11.75 -28.65
N ASN A 90 -4.81 -10.83 -27.88
CA ASN A 90 -3.82 -11.18 -26.87
C ASN A 90 -4.43 -11.42 -25.48
N LEU A 91 -5.55 -10.75 -25.17
CA LEU A 91 -6.28 -10.98 -23.92
C LEU A 91 -7.05 -12.30 -23.99
N SER A 92 -6.72 -13.24 -23.11
CA SER A 92 -7.52 -14.45 -22.96
C SER A 92 -8.94 -14.14 -22.47
N SER A 93 -9.88 -15.06 -22.70
CA SER A 93 -11.26 -14.95 -22.21
C SER A 93 -11.32 -14.70 -20.71
N GLN A 94 -10.48 -15.38 -19.92
CA GLN A 94 -10.41 -15.18 -18.47
C GLN A 94 -9.86 -13.78 -18.07
N MET A 95 -8.87 -13.25 -18.78
CA MET A 95 -8.39 -11.88 -18.55
C MET A 95 -9.48 -10.86 -18.88
N ARG A 96 -10.20 -11.05 -19.98
CA ARG A 96 -11.35 -10.20 -20.37
C ARG A 96 -12.45 -10.25 -19.31
N GLN A 97 -12.83 -11.44 -18.87
CA GLN A 97 -13.80 -11.63 -17.78
C GLN A 97 -13.38 -10.92 -16.49
N ALA A 98 -12.11 -11.02 -16.12
CA ALA A 98 -11.59 -10.37 -14.92
C ALA A 98 -11.57 -8.83 -15.03
N ILE A 99 -11.38 -8.27 -16.23
CA ILE A 99 -11.50 -6.82 -16.48
C ILE A 99 -12.95 -6.36 -16.32
N VAL A 100 -13.91 -7.10 -16.90
CA VAL A 100 -15.35 -6.83 -16.76
C VAL A 100 -15.77 -6.87 -15.29
N GLU A 101 -15.36 -7.91 -14.56
CA GLU A 101 -15.64 -8.06 -13.12
C GLU A 101 -15.08 -6.91 -12.30
N ARG A 102 -13.86 -6.44 -12.62
CA ARG A 102 -13.26 -5.26 -11.96
C ARG A 102 -14.09 -3.99 -12.18
N ILE A 103 -14.67 -3.82 -13.36
CA ILE A 103 -15.58 -2.69 -13.64
C ILE A 103 -16.83 -2.80 -12.76
N LYS A 104 -17.46 -3.99 -12.70
CA LYS A 104 -18.62 -4.25 -11.83
C LYS A 104 -18.30 -3.96 -10.36
N GLN A 105 -17.16 -4.40 -9.86
CA GLN A 105 -16.70 -4.12 -8.48
C GLN A 105 -16.50 -2.62 -8.24
N SER A 106 -15.96 -1.89 -9.23
CA SER A 106 -15.79 -0.44 -9.12
C SER A 106 -17.13 0.29 -9.05
N LEU A 107 -18.12 -0.11 -9.85
CA LEU A 107 -19.48 0.43 -9.79
C LEU A 107 -20.15 0.14 -8.46
N TYR A 108 -20.04 -1.10 -7.98
CA TYR A 108 -20.56 -1.47 -6.66
C TYR A 108 -19.95 -0.63 -5.53
N ALA A 109 -18.61 -0.40 -5.58
CA ALA A 109 -17.93 0.45 -4.60
C ALA A 109 -18.40 1.91 -4.66
N LEU A 110 -18.66 2.46 -5.87
CA LEU A 110 -19.23 3.79 -6.04
C LEU A 110 -20.65 3.86 -5.48
N HIS A 111 -21.50 2.87 -5.75
CA HIS A 111 -22.85 2.79 -5.21
C HIS A 111 -22.84 2.77 -3.68
N LYS A 112 -22.08 1.85 -3.08
CA LYS A 112 -21.93 1.77 -1.63
C LYS A 112 -21.39 3.08 -1.00
N SER A 113 -20.49 3.78 -1.70
CA SER A 113 -19.99 5.09 -1.24
C SER A 113 -21.08 6.15 -1.29
N LYS A 114 -21.96 6.12 -2.30
CA LYS A 114 -23.11 7.03 -2.41
C LYS A 114 -24.12 6.75 -1.30
N ASP A 115 -24.41 5.48 -1.01
CA ASP A 115 -25.33 5.07 0.08
C ASP A 115 -24.83 5.56 1.46
N ASN A 116 -23.51 5.64 1.63
CA ASN A 116 -22.87 6.20 2.83
C ASN A 116 -22.86 7.75 2.83
N GLY A 117 -23.62 8.43 1.96
CA GLY A 117 -23.75 9.88 1.90
C GLY A 117 -22.57 10.62 1.23
N ASN A 118 -21.61 9.92 0.62
CA ASN A 118 -20.51 10.56 -0.06
C ASN A 118 -20.91 11.01 -1.48
N LYS A 119 -20.38 12.17 -1.91
CA LYS A 119 -20.44 12.56 -3.32
C LYS A 119 -19.55 11.65 -4.14
N VAL A 120 -20.11 10.94 -5.09
CA VAL A 120 -19.38 10.04 -5.99
C VAL A 120 -19.43 10.55 -7.43
N GLY A 121 -18.35 10.30 -8.17
CA GLY A 121 -18.31 10.58 -9.61
C GLY A 121 -18.61 9.31 -10.41
N GLU A 122 -18.54 9.43 -11.73
CA GLU A 122 -18.70 8.34 -12.66
C GLU A 122 -17.36 7.71 -13.07
N LEU A 123 -17.41 6.52 -13.67
CA LEU A 123 -16.25 5.90 -14.26
C LEU A 123 -15.82 6.70 -15.50
N LYS A 124 -14.55 7.07 -15.56
CA LYS A 124 -13.97 7.87 -16.66
C LYS A 124 -13.19 6.99 -17.63
N PHE A 125 -13.16 7.41 -18.90
CA PHE A 125 -12.29 6.81 -19.91
C PHE A 125 -10.81 6.85 -19.47
N LYS A 126 -10.10 5.77 -19.75
CA LYS A 126 -8.68 5.65 -19.44
C LYS A 126 -7.82 5.89 -20.67
N SER A 127 -6.87 6.79 -20.58
CA SER A 127 -5.84 6.97 -21.60
C SER A 127 -4.84 5.81 -21.66
N PHE A 128 -4.69 5.08 -20.55
CA PHE A 128 -3.86 3.88 -20.42
C PHE A 128 -4.34 3.00 -19.25
N VAL A 129 -4.12 1.72 -19.35
CA VAL A 129 -4.33 0.73 -18.28
C VAL A 129 -2.97 0.29 -17.77
N ASN A 130 -2.78 0.29 -16.45
CA ASN A 130 -1.52 -0.06 -15.81
C ASN A 130 -1.48 -1.49 -15.27
N SER A 131 -2.63 -2.14 -15.13
CA SER A 131 -2.67 -3.49 -14.56
C SER A 131 -3.66 -4.37 -15.30
N ILE A 132 -3.26 -5.63 -15.47
CA ILE A 132 -4.06 -6.69 -16.10
C ILE A 132 -4.23 -7.80 -15.06
N PRO A 133 -5.47 -8.16 -14.68
CA PRO A 133 -5.72 -9.22 -13.74
C PRO A 133 -5.46 -10.59 -14.36
N LEU A 134 -4.78 -11.45 -13.63
CA LEU A 134 -4.57 -12.87 -13.92
C LEU A 134 -5.30 -13.67 -12.84
N LYS A 135 -6.53 -14.08 -13.14
CA LYS A 135 -7.51 -14.51 -12.12
C LYS A 135 -7.17 -15.86 -11.50
N GLN A 136 -6.55 -16.77 -12.23
CA GLN A 136 -6.39 -18.15 -11.81
C GLN A 136 -4.97 -18.64 -12.04
N TYR A 137 -4.34 -19.15 -10.97
CA TYR A 137 -3.08 -19.87 -11.04
C TYR A 137 -3.25 -21.17 -11.84
N ASP A 138 -2.19 -21.62 -12.48
CA ASP A 138 -2.12 -22.74 -13.42
C ASP A 138 -2.91 -22.57 -14.73
N VAL A 139 -3.76 -21.59 -14.86
CA VAL A 139 -4.52 -21.30 -16.08
C VAL A 139 -4.02 -20.04 -16.77
N THR A 140 -4.12 -18.88 -16.13
CA THR A 140 -3.69 -17.60 -16.71
C THR A 140 -2.21 -17.34 -16.52
N PHE A 141 -1.63 -17.91 -15.49
CA PHE A 141 -0.18 -17.88 -15.22
C PHE A 141 0.22 -19.07 -14.34
N LYS A 142 1.47 -19.52 -14.48
CA LYS A 142 2.07 -20.52 -13.58
C LYS A 142 3.57 -20.33 -13.46
N PHE A 143 4.12 -20.64 -12.30
CA PHE A 143 5.57 -20.77 -12.16
C PHE A 143 6.02 -22.10 -12.74
N THR A 144 7.10 -22.09 -13.51
CA THR A 144 7.61 -23.29 -14.23
C THR A 144 8.80 -23.93 -13.52
N ASN A 145 9.24 -23.40 -12.40
CA ASN A 145 10.32 -23.95 -11.58
C ASN A 145 10.06 -23.72 -10.08
N GLU A 146 10.62 -24.56 -9.23
CA GLU A 146 10.46 -24.48 -7.76
C GLU A 146 10.93 -23.15 -7.15
N GLN A 147 12.01 -22.59 -7.67
CA GLN A 147 12.56 -21.30 -7.21
C GLN A 147 11.68 -20.11 -7.61
N LYS A 148 10.58 -20.35 -8.33
CA LYS A 148 9.62 -19.33 -8.80
C LYS A 148 10.30 -18.17 -9.55
N THR A 149 11.40 -18.46 -10.26
CA THR A 149 12.15 -17.48 -11.06
C THR A 149 11.68 -17.36 -12.50
N LYS A 150 10.85 -18.33 -12.96
CA LYS A 150 10.27 -18.36 -14.30
C LYS A 150 8.76 -18.49 -14.21
N VAL A 151 8.05 -17.68 -14.98
CA VAL A 151 6.58 -17.68 -15.06
C VAL A 151 6.13 -17.85 -16.51
N LYS A 152 5.20 -18.77 -16.74
CA LYS A 152 4.47 -18.90 -18.02
C LYS A 152 3.20 -18.08 -17.90
N LEU A 153 2.97 -17.18 -18.85
CA LEU A 153 1.72 -16.45 -19.01
C LEU A 153 0.94 -17.02 -20.18
N GLN A 154 -0.37 -17.12 -20.03
CA GLN A 154 -1.24 -17.53 -21.12
C GLN A 154 -1.11 -16.58 -22.32
N GLY A 155 -1.01 -17.11 -23.53
CA GLY A 155 -0.83 -16.33 -24.75
C GLY A 155 0.62 -15.99 -25.11
N LEU A 156 1.61 -16.27 -24.25
CA LEU A 156 3.03 -16.14 -24.59
C LEU A 156 3.66 -17.49 -24.93
N GLU A 157 4.58 -17.50 -25.89
CA GLU A 157 5.23 -18.73 -26.35
C GLU A 157 6.24 -19.26 -25.34
N LYS A 158 7.03 -18.38 -24.72
CA LYS A 158 8.09 -18.75 -23.77
C LYS A 158 7.77 -18.29 -22.34
N SER A 159 8.34 -19.00 -21.36
CA SER A 159 8.32 -18.55 -19.97
C SER A 159 9.19 -17.30 -19.78
N ILE A 160 8.72 -16.40 -18.95
CA ILE A 160 9.39 -15.14 -18.63
C ILE A 160 10.21 -15.30 -17.36
N ARG A 161 11.43 -14.79 -17.34
CA ARG A 161 12.21 -14.68 -16.11
C ARG A 161 11.68 -13.56 -15.24
N VAL A 162 11.47 -13.86 -13.95
CA VAL A 162 11.07 -12.89 -12.94
C VAL A 162 12.09 -12.86 -11.81
N LEU A 163 12.26 -11.66 -11.21
CA LEU A 163 13.17 -11.45 -10.09
C LEU A 163 12.35 -11.32 -8.80
N GLY A 164 12.83 -11.93 -7.72
CA GLY A 164 12.19 -11.89 -6.41
C GLY A 164 11.34 -13.12 -6.07
N GLY A 165 11.27 -14.14 -6.92
CA GLY A 165 10.49 -15.36 -6.69
C GLY A 165 10.86 -16.12 -5.42
N HIS A 166 12.14 -16.05 -5.00
CA HIS A 166 12.63 -16.64 -3.76
C HIS A 166 11.97 -16.08 -2.49
N GLN A 167 11.30 -14.94 -2.59
CA GLN A 167 10.57 -14.33 -1.47
C GLN A 167 9.26 -15.05 -1.16
N ILE A 168 8.71 -15.79 -2.13
CA ILE A 168 7.46 -16.54 -1.99
C ILE A 168 7.74 -17.85 -1.24
N PRO A 169 7.21 -18.06 -0.03
CA PRO A 169 7.39 -19.29 0.71
C PRO A 169 6.93 -20.52 -0.08
N LYS A 170 7.50 -21.70 0.22
CA LYS A 170 7.10 -22.95 -0.45
C LYS A 170 5.66 -23.34 -0.08
N GLU A 171 5.30 -23.11 1.17
CA GLU A 171 4.04 -23.53 1.78
C GLU A 171 2.86 -22.58 1.47
N CYS A 172 3.09 -21.50 0.72
CA CYS A 172 2.01 -20.58 0.37
C CYS A 172 1.16 -21.08 -0.80
N GLU A 173 -0.12 -20.82 -0.74
CA GLU A 173 -1.06 -21.06 -1.83
C GLU A 173 -1.08 -19.85 -2.77
N ILE A 174 -0.63 -20.04 -4.02
CA ILE A 174 -0.68 -18.98 -5.03
C ILE A 174 -2.09 -18.98 -5.63
N ALA A 175 -2.81 -17.85 -5.53
CA ALA A 175 -4.20 -17.79 -5.97
C ALA A 175 -4.38 -17.02 -7.28
N LYS A 176 -3.94 -15.78 -7.31
CA LYS A 176 -4.09 -14.87 -8.46
C LYS A 176 -2.87 -13.98 -8.59
N ALA A 177 -2.75 -13.32 -9.73
CA ALA A 177 -1.73 -12.30 -9.93
C ALA A 177 -2.28 -11.08 -10.68
N GLU A 178 -1.50 -10.03 -10.71
CA GLU A 178 -1.70 -8.90 -11.60
C GLU A 178 -0.41 -8.60 -12.34
N LEU A 179 -0.51 -8.39 -13.63
CA LEU A 179 0.59 -7.86 -14.42
C LEU A 179 0.52 -6.34 -14.35
N VAL A 180 1.49 -5.70 -13.69
CA VAL A 180 1.47 -4.26 -13.39
C VAL A 180 2.58 -3.55 -14.15
N ARG A 181 2.22 -2.52 -14.92
CA ARG A 181 3.15 -1.65 -15.63
C ARG A 181 3.46 -0.41 -14.79
N LYS A 182 4.70 -0.30 -14.33
CA LYS A 182 5.26 0.87 -13.65
C LYS A 182 6.21 1.65 -14.58
N ALA A 183 6.69 2.80 -14.15
CA ALA A 183 7.69 3.56 -14.91
C ALA A 183 9.06 2.86 -14.96
N SER A 184 9.38 2.08 -13.93
CA SER A 184 10.61 1.28 -13.81
C SER A 184 10.56 -0.08 -14.54
N GLY A 185 9.40 -0.48 -15.09
CA GLY A 185 9.24 -1.75 -15.79
C GLY A 185 7.89 -2.42 -15.58
N ILE A 186 7.84 -3.70 -15.92
CA ILE A 186 6.66 -4.55 -15.69
C ILE A 186 6.94 -5.46 -14.50
N TYR A 187 5.91 -5.64 -13.67
CA TYR A 187 5.94 -6.45 -12.46
C TYR A 187 4.78 -7.45 -12.48
N LEU A 188 5.03 -8.63 -11.95
CA LEU A 188 3.99 -9.58 -11.59
C LEU A 188 3.73 -9.47 -10.10
N HIS A 189 2.55 -9.01 -9.71
CA HIS A 189 2.10 -8.98 -8.33
C HIS A 189 1.36 -10.28 -8.04
N ALA A 190 2.04 -11.25 -7.46
CA ALA A 190 1.46 -12.54 -7.11
C ALA A 190 0.81 -12.47 -5.73
N THR A 191 -0.49 -12.74 -5.65
CA THR A 191 -1.23 -12.85 -4.38
C THR A 191 -1.16 -14.30 -3.91
N CYS A 192 -0.57 -14.49 -2.75
CA CYS A 192 -0.43 -15.78 -2.10
C CYS A 192 -1.17 -15.76 -0.77
N TYR A 193 -1.81 -16.86 -0.42
CA TYR A 193 -2.40 -17.07 0.90
C TYR A 193 -1.44 -17.87 1.77
N ILE A 194 -1.22 -17.41 2.98
CA ILE A 194 -0.31 -18.01 3.96
C ILE A 194 -1.07 -18.18 5.25
N ASP A 195 -0.92 -19.32 5.92
CA ASP A 195 -1.53 -19.55 7.23
C ASP A 195 -0.97 -18.56 8.24
N LYS A 196 -1.83 -18.05 9.12
CA LYS A 196 -1.49 -17.01 10.10
C LYS A 196 -0.32 -17.44 10.98
N SER A 197 -0.35 -18.67 11.49
CA SER A 197 0.73 -19.25 12.31
C SER A 197 2.06 -19.32 11.56
N LEU A 198 2.03 -19.79 10.30
CA LEU A 198 3.22 -19.89 9.46
C LEU A 198 3.77 -18.48 9.09
N PHE A 199 2.89 -17.51 8.90
CA PHE A 199 3.30 -16.13 8.62
C PHE A 199 4.08 -15.54 9.80
N ILE A 200 3.61 -15.70 11.03
CA ILE A 200 4.29 -15.26 12.25
C ILE A 200 5.64 -15.95 12.36
N LYS A 201 5.68 -17.29 12.31
CA LYS A 201 6.91 -18.10 12.37
C LYS A 201 7.93 -17.74 11.28
N THR A 202 7.46 -17.49 10.04
CA THR A 202 8.34 -17.10 8.95
C THR A 202 8.94 -15.71 9.17
N TRP A 203 8.21 -14.82 9.80
CA TRP A 203 8.70 -13.49 10.16
C TRP A 203 9.77 -13.58 11.25
N GLU A 204 9.53 -14.34 12.31
CA GLU A 204 10.50 -14.60 13.38
C GLU A 204 11.79 -15.19 12.83
N ASN A 205 11.71 -16.18 11.96
CA ASN A 205 12.86 -16.77 11.29
C ASN A 205 13.63 -15.78 10.40
N ARG A 206 12.97 -14.83 9.76
CA ARG A 206 13.65 -13.78 8.98
C ARG A 206 14.36 -12.77 9.88
N VAL A 207 13.77 -12.46 11.01
CA VAL A 207 14.40 -11.65 12.05
C VAL A 207 15.66 -12.36 12.55
N ASN A 208 15.56 -13.63 12.91
CA ASN A 208 16.66 -14.44 13.43
C ASN A 208 17.80 -14.66 12.40
N ARG A 209 17.50 -14.87 11.10
CA ARG A 209 18.53 -15.03 10.04
C ARG A 209 19.36 -13.77 9.81
N LYS A 210 18.81 -12.58 10.02
CA LYS A 210 19.61 -11.34 9.99
C LYS A 210 20.55 -11.20 11.19
N GLN A 211 20.35 -12.00 12.23
CA GLN A 211 21.20 -12.04 13.44
C GLN A 211 22.48 -12.83 13.22
N VAL A 212 22.55 -13.72 12.21
CA VAL A 212 23.71 -14.62 12.00
C VAL A 212 25.01 -13.90 11.60
N SER A 213 24.94 -12.65 11.13
CA SER A 213 26.15 -11.88 10.77
C SER A 213 26.66 -10.92 11.86
N LYS A 214 25.89 -10.67 12.92
CA LYS A 214 26.27 -10.05 14.22
C LYS A 214 25.08 -10.14 15.14
N PRO A 215 25.22 -10.63 16.41
CA PRO A 215 24.11 -10.79 17.34
C PRO A 215 23.59 -9.40 17.77
N ARG A 216 22.67 -8.86 17.00
CA ARG A 216 21.78 -7.80 17.45
C ARG A 216 20.53 -8.49 17.92
N GLU A 217 20.37 -8.65 19.22
CA GLU A 217 19.13 -9.08 19.83
C GLU A 217 18.02 -8.16 19.38
N TRP A 218 17.13 -8.66 18.51
CA TRP A 218 15.86 -8.04 18.27
C TRP A 218 15.01 -8.31 19.50
N LYS A 219 15.16 -7.46 20.52
CA LYS A 219 14.30 -7.51 21.70
C LYS A 219 12.89 -7.18 21.25
N THR A 220 11.98 -8.14 21.38
CA THR A 220 10.56 -7.85 21.46
C THR A 220 10.36 -7.17 22.80
N PHE A 221 9.74 -6.02 22.80
CA PHE A 221 9.34 -5.37 24.04
C PHE A 221 7.95 -5.93 24.38
N ASN A 222 7.84 -6.77 25.40
CA ASN A 222 6.54 -7.18 25.95
C ASN A 222 5.92 -5.97 26.65
N GLN A 223 5.60 -4.93 25.89
CA GLN A 223 5.17 -3.63 26.40
C GLN A 223 4.23 -2.95 25.43
N ALA A 224 3.31 -2.19 26.01
CA ALA A 224 2.51 -1.24 25.26
C ALA A 224 3.32 0.04 24.97
N ILE A 225 3.02 0.69 23.84
CA ILE A 225 3.58 1.98 23.47
C ILE A 225 2.46 2.90 23.00
N ALA A 226 2.40 4.12 23.51
CA ALA A 226 1.50 5.14 22.99
C ALA A 226 2.21 6.03 21.97
N ILE A 227 1.47 6.46 20.95
CA ILE A 227 2.00 7.24 19.84
C ILE A 227 1.12 8.44 19.55
N ASP A 228 1.74 9.61 19.47
CA ASP A 228 1.15 10.80 18.89
C ASP A 228 1.63 10.96 17.43
N PHE A 229 0.67 11.01 16.48
CA PHE A 229 0.94 11.12 15.06
C PHE A 229 0.89 12.58 14.59
N LYS A 230 1.98 13.02 13.97
CA LYS A 230 2.07 14.31 13.27
C LYS A 230 2.10 14.11 11.75
N PRO A 231 1.80 15.12 10.95
CA PRO A 231 1.89 15.03 9.48
C PRO A 231 3.24 14.53 8.98
N THR A 232 4.32 14.86 9.65
CA THR A 232 5.70 14.58 9.26
C THR A 232 6.50 13.84 10.34
N GLY A 233 5.83 13.21 11.29
CA GLY A 233 6.53 12.53 12.38
C GLY A 233 5.62 11.72 13.30
N VAL A 234 6.25 11.11 14.28
CA VAL A 234 5.61 10.43 15.42
C VAL A 234 6.41 10.73 16.69
N VAL A 235 5.70 10.84 17.81
CA VAL A 235 6.28 10.85 19.14
C VAL A 235 5.79 9.63 19.88
N LEU A 236 6.71 8.89 20.48
CA LEU A 236 6.43 7.67 21.26
C LEU A 236 6.49 7.97 22.74
N SER A 237 5.71 7.27 23.56
CA SER A 237 5.67 7.45 25.02
C SER A 237 6.98 7.07 25.73
N ASN A 238 7.93 6.43 25.06
CA ASN A 238 9.27 6.21 25.59
C ASN A 238 10.23 7.39 25.38
N GLY A 239 9.76 8.53 24.85
CA GLY A 239 10.57 9.73 24.55
C GLY A 239 11.19 9.76 23.16
N LEU A 240 11.03 8.71 22.34
CA LEU A 240 11.54 8.69 20.97
C LEU A 240 10.69 9.55 20.06
N LYS A 241 11.31 10.53 19.40
CA LYS A 241 10.70 11.36 18.36
C LYS A 241 11.26 10.97 16.99
N ILE A 242 10.42 10.64 16.04
CA ILE A 242 10.81 10.29 14.68
C ILE A 242 10.20 11.30 13.73
N GLU A 243 11.03 12.03 13.04
CA GLU A 243 10.62 12.99 12.01
C GLU A 243 11.06 12.51 10.63
N TRP A 244 10.21 12.72 9.63
CA TRP A 244 10.54 12.46 8.24
C TRP A 244 10.12 13.62 7.35
N LYS A 245 10.84 13.76 6.23
CA LYS A 245 10.51 14.74 5.21
C LYS A 245 10.55 14.10 3.84
N ILE A 246 9.41 14.13 3.16
CA ILE A 246 9.28 13.67 1.79
C ILE A 246 9.12 14.90 0.91
N GLU A 247 10.21 15.36 0.35
CA GLU A 247 10.25 16.57 -0.46
C GLU A 247 10.02 16.31 -1.95
N GLU A 248 9.42 17.28 -2.60
CA GLU A 248 9.47 17.36 -4.06
C GLU A 248 10.90 17.67 -4.50
N THR A 249 11.52 16.74 -5.21
CA THR A 249 12.88 16.93 -5.70
C THR A 249 12.96 18.12 -6.67
N PRO A 250 14.09 18.86 -6.74
CA PRO A 250 14.29 19.90 -7.75
C PRO A 250 14.08 19.37 -9.18
N ARG A 251 14.43 18.10 -9.39
CA ARG A 251 14.23 17.39 -10.66
C ARG A 251 12.75 17.23 -10.99
N LEU A 252 11.89 16.90 -10.02
CA LEU A 252 10.45 16.82 -10.21
C LEU A 252 9.89 18.14 -10.71
N LYS A 253 10.19 19.25 -10.02
CA LYS A 253 9.74 20.60 -10.38
C LYS A 253 10.20 20.98 -11.79
N LYS A 254 11.47 20.67 -12.16
CA LYS A 254 12.00 20.89 -13.51
C LYS A 254 11.24 20.09 -14.56
N LEU A 255 10.94 18.81 -14.30
CA LEU A 255 10.21 17.95 -15.23
C LEU A 255 8.75 18.40 -15.40
N GLN A 256 8.09 18.86 -14.34
CA GLN A 256 6.73 19.41 -14.38
C GLN A 256 6.68 20.67 -15.27
N ARG A 257 7.62 21.62 -15.10
CA ARG A 257 7.74 22.80 -15.96
C ARG A 257 8.05 22.44 -17.42
N THR A 258 8.92 21.42 -17.62
CA THR A 258 9.30 20.97 -18.96
C THR A 258 8.12 20.35 -19.70
N ILE A 259 7.30 19.52 -19.04
CA ILE A 259 6.18 18.85 -19.68
C ILE A 259 5.04 19.84 -20.05
N SER A 260 4.82 20.90 -19.26
CA SER A 260 3.80 21.90 -19.54
C SER A 260 4.11 22.68 -20.83
N ARG A 261 5.39 22.95 -21.10
CA ARG A 261 5.85 23.71 -22.27
C ARG A 261 5.90 22.89 -23.57
N LYS A 262 5.79 21.55 -23.51
CA LYS A 262 5.92 20.70 -24.70
C LYS A 262 4.56 20.43 -25.35
N GLN A 263 4.54 20.41 -26.68
CA GLN A 263 3.36 20.15 -27.49
C GLN A 263 2.72 18.80 -27.11
N LYS A 264 1.40 18.81 -26.90
CA LYS A 264 0.61 17.60 -26.64
C LYS A 264 0.75 16.63 -27.83
N GLY A 265 0.93 15.33 -27.53
CA GLY A 265 1.10 14.29 -28.57
C GLY A 265 2.53 14.07 -29.05
N SER A 266 3.46 15.03 -28.91
CA SER A 266 4.82 14.90 -29.43
C SER A 266 5.64 13.79 -28.76
N LYS A 267 6.54 13.14 -29.53
CA LYS A 267 7.49 12.12 -29.02
C LYS A 267 8.36 12.68 -27.87
N ASN A 268 8.76 13.96 -27.97
CA ASN A 268 9.56 14.59 -26.92
C ASN A 268 8.78 14.79 -25.62
N ARG A 269 7.48 15.12 -25.69
CA ARG A 269 6.62 15.15 -24.51
C ARG A 269 6.48 13.76 -23.85
N GLN A 270 6.35 12.70 -24.66
CA GLN A 270 6.27 11.34 -24.17
C GLN A 270 7.55 10.92 -23.42
N LYS A 271 8.74 11.28 -23.94
CA LYS A 271 10.02 11.03 -23.25
C LYS A 271 10.07 11.73 -21.88
N VAL A 272 9.63 12.99 -21.79
CA VAL A 272 9.58 13.73 -20.52
C VAL A 272 8.55 13.12 -19.57
N ARG A 273 7.37 12.68 -20.07
CA ARG A 273 6.34 12.00 -19.27
C ARG A 273 6.90 10.73 -18.61
N VAL A 274 7.71 9.94 -19.31
CA VAL A 274 8.33 8.74 -18.72
C VAL A 274 9.31 9.13 -17.61
N LYS A 275 10.14 10.15 -17.81
CA LYS A 275 11.05 10.67 -16.78
C LYS A 275 10.29 11.16 -15.55
N LEU A 276 9.22 11.91 -15.75
CA LEU A 276 8.36 12.43 -14.69
C LEU A 276 7.70 11.29 -13.89
N ARG A 277 7.20 10.25 -14.56
CA ARG A 277 6.63 9.07 -13.89
C ARG A 277 7.66 8.31 -13.05
N LYS A 278 8.92 8.20 -13.51
CA LYS A 278 10.01 7.60 -12.73
C LYS A 278 10.31 8.41 -11.46
N GLU A 279 10.23 9.73 -11.54
CA GLU A 279 10.44 10.58 -10.38
C GLU A 279 9.32 10.44 -9.34
N TYR A 280 8.06 10.41 -9.77
CA TYR A 280 6.94 10.10 -8.88
C TYR A 280 7.04 8.71 -8.26
N GLU A 281 7.49 7.72 -9.02
CA GLU A 281 7.71 6.36 -8.51
C GLU A 281 8.82 6.36 -7.45
N HIS A 282 9.91 7.13 -7.65
CA HIS A 282 10.97 7.30 -6.67
C HIS A 282 10.44 7.88 -5.35
N ILE A 283 9.65 8.96 -5.40
CA ILE A 283 9.03 9.57 -4.20
C ILE A 283 8.11 8.57 -3.49
N THR A 284 7.34 7.80 -4.25
CA THR A 284 6.49 6.73 -3.69
C THR A 284 7.32 5.66 -2.98
N ASN A 285 8.45 5.24 -3.57
CA ASN A 285 9.35 4.27 -2.96
C ASN A 285 10.01 4.79 -1.68
N VAL A 286 10.38 6.08 -1.64
CA VAL A 286 10.90 6.73 -0.43
C VAL A 286 9.84 6.71 0.68
N ARG A 287 8.58 7.04 0.36
CA ARG A 287 7.47 6.96 1.32
C ARG A 287 7.27 5.54 1.84
N GLU A 288 7.27 4.56 0.96
CA GLU A 288 7.14 3.13 1.34
C GLU A 288 8.31 2.67 2.24
N ASP A 289 9.52 3.15 2.00
CA ASP A 289 10.68 2.85 2.84
C ASP A 289 10.51 3.41 4.26
N ILE A 290 10.05 4.65 4.39
CA ILE A 290 9.72 5.26 5.69
C ILE A 290 8.65 4.44 6.41
N VAL A 291 7.55 4.11 5.72
CA VAL A 291 6.48 3.28 6.28
C VAL A 291 7.02 1.92 6.75
N ASN A 292 7.88 1.27 5.95
CA ASN A 292 8.47 -0.01 6.31
C ASN A 292 9.33 0.09 7.57
N LYS A 293 10.15 1.14 7.70
CA LYS A 293 11.03 1.35 8.86
C LYS A 293 10.23 1.59 10.13
N ILE A 294 9.26 2.50 10.09
CA ILE A 294 8.43 2.84 11.25
C ILE A 294 7.56 1.64 11.64
N SER A 295 6.89 1.00 10.68
CA SER A 295 6.10 -0.19 10.98
C SER A 295 6.95 -1.31 11.58
N SER A 296 8.18 -1.51 11.09
CA SER A 296 9.10 -2.52 11.63
C SER A 296 9.52 -2.22 13.07
N LEU A 297 9.69 -0.94 13.41
CA LEU A 297 9.93 -0.52 14.79
C LEU A 297 8.73 -0.81 15.69
N LEU A 298 7.54 -0.39 15.26
CA LEU A 298 6.30 -0.54 16.03
C LEU A 298 5.88 -2.00 16.21
N TYR A 299 6.20 -2.88 15.28
CA TYR A 299 5.95 -4.33 15.40
C TYR A 299 6.83 -5.03 16.45
N ARG A 300 7.69 -4.31 17.14
CA ARG A 300 8.47 -4.83 18.29
C ARG A 300 7.70 -4.74 19.61
N TYR A 301 6.62 -3.94 19.65
CA TYR A 301 5.73 -3.80 20.79
C TYR A 301 4.55 -4.75 20.67
N ASP A 302 3.98 -5.18 21.79
CA ASP A 302 2.80 -6.04 21.81
C ASP A 302 1.54 -5.25 21.52
N THR A 303 1.47 -4.02 22.04
CA THR A 303 0.32 -3.13 21.88
C THR A 303 0.76 -1.72 21.48
N VAL A 304 0.09 -1.18 20.49
CA VAL A 304 0.28 0.22 20.04
C VAL A 304 -1.02 0.98 20.26
N ILE A 305 -0.93 2.08 21.03
CA ILE A 305 -2.05 2.93 21.43
C ILE A 305 -1.93 4.26 20.68
N TYR A 306 -2.98 4.70 20.02
CA TYR A 306 -2.99 6.00 19.37
C TYR A 306 -4.41 6.53 19.14
N GLN A 307 -4.53 7.83 18.92
CA GLN A 307 -5.79 8.50 18.68
C GLN A 307 -6.31 8.25 17.26
N ASP A 308 -7.62 8.02 17.11
CA ASP A 308 -8.27 7.77 15.82
C ASP A 308 -8.51 9.07 15.05
N ASP A 309 -7.42 9.77 14.70
CA ASP A 309 -7.50 11.02 13.94
C ASP A 309 -8.10 10.82 12.56
N ASN A 310 -8.92 11.78 12.16
CA ASN A 310 -9.47 11.84 10.82
C ASN A 310 -8.48 12.50 9.84
N ILE A 311 -7.57 11.70 9.28
CA ILE A 311 -6.56 12.17 8.32
C ILE A 311 -7.20 12.86 7.10
N HIS A 312 -8.44 12.50 6.75
CA HIS A 312 -9.13 13.15 5.63
C HIS A 312 -9.43 14.63 5.90
N VAL A 313 -9.71 14.99 7.15
CA VAL A 313 -9.91 16.39 7.54
C VAL A 313 -8.60 17.17 7.42
N TRP A 314 -7.47 16.54 7.75
CA TRP A 314 -6.16 17.18 7.61
C TRP A 314 -5.82 17.57 6.15
N HIS A 315 -6.39 16.87 5.15
CA HIS A 315 -6.24 17.23 3.74
C HIS A 315 -6.93 18.55 3.34
N LYS A 316 -7.87 19.04 4.14
CA LYS A 316 -8.62 20.28 3.84
C LYS A 316 -7.95 21.54 4.40
N GLY A 317 -6.96 21.40 5.29
CA GLY A 317 -6.27 22.49 5.96
C GLY A 317 -4.99 22.96 5.25
N GLN A 318 -4.29 23.88 5.91
CA GLN A 318 -3.01 24.46 5.44
C GLN A 318 -1.92 23.41 5.20
N PHE A 319 -2.00 22.27 5.89
CA PHE A 319 -1.05 21.16 5.78
C PHE A 319 -1.39 20.15 4.66
N SER A 320 -2.39 20.42 3.81
CA SER A 320 -2.87 19.50 2.80
C SER A 320 -1.76 18.89 1.92
N LYS A 321 -0.78 19.68 1.54
CA LYS A 321 0.38 19.22 0.74
C LYS A 321 1.30 18.27 1.52
N SER A 322 1.57 18.57 2.78
CA SER A 322 2.37 17.71 3.67
C SER A 322 1.67 16.38 3.93
N ILE A 323 0.35 16.43 4.15
CA ILE A 323 -0.46 15.23 4.37
C ILE A 323 -0.51 14.34 3.13
N GLN A 324 -0.61 14.93 1.93
CA GLN A 324 -0.64 14.17 0.68
C GLN A 324 0.64 13.34 0.47
N THR A 325 1.78 13.85 0.94
CA THR A 325 3.07 13.14 0.89
C THR A 325 3.37 12.37 2.18
N SER A 326 2.55 12.53 3.24
CA SER A 326 2.73 11.89 4.54
C SER A 326 2.67 10.35 4.46
N ALA A 327 3.41 9.71 5.35
CA ALA A 327 3.40 8.26 5.55
C ALA A 327 2.32 7.80 6.56
N VAL A 328 1.71 8.73 7.33
CA VAL A 328 0.86 8.44 8.51
C VAL A 328 -0.32 7.52 8.18
N GLY A 329 -1.07 7.82 7.13
CA GLY A 329 -2.25 7.02 6.76
C GLY A 329 -1.91 5.57 6.46
N GLU A 330 -0.79 5.32 5.79
CA GLU A 330 -0.34 3.96 5.47
C GLU A 330 0.22 3.25 6.72
N ILE A 331 0.92 3.96 7.62
CA ILE A 331 1.38 3.41 8.90
C ILE A 331 0.17 2.97 9.74
N LYS A 332 -0.84 3.85 9.95
CA LYS A 332 -2.07 3.52 10.69
C LYS A 332 -2.81 2.34 10.06
N ARG A 333 -2.91 2.29 8.71
CA ARG A 333 -3.53 1.17 8.00
C ARG A 333 -2.79 -0.15 8.27
N ARG A 334 -1.45 -0.14 8.29
CA ARG A 334 -0.65 -1.34 8.56
C ARG A 334 -0.76 -1.81 9.99
N LEU A 335 -0.80 -0.90 10.95
CA LEU A 335 -1.02 -1.23 12.35
C LEU A 335 -2.38 -1.91 12.55
N ARG A 336 -3.46 -1.30 12.07
CA ARG A 336 -4.83 -1.85 12.18
C ARG A 336 -4.98 -3.24 11.57
N ASN A 337 -4.26 -3.54 10.49
CA ASN A 337 -4.33 -4.82 9.80
C ASN A 337 -3.19 -5.78 10.19
N SER A 338 -2.43 -5.46 11.24
CA SER A 338 -1.31 -6.29 11.67
C SER A 338 -1.79 -7.50 12.47
N LEU A 339 -1.13 -8.63 12.26
CA LEU A 339 -1.23 -9.79 13.16
C LEU A 339 -0.09 -9.83 14.19
N ARG A 340 0.81 -8.85 14.16
CA ARG A 340 2.04 -8.82 14.98
C ARG A 340 1.92 -7.91 16.20
N VAL A 341 0.99 -6.97 16.15
CA VAL A 341 0.79 -5.95 17.17
C VAL A 341 -0.69 -5.72 17.37
N SER A 342 -1.13 -5.69 18.60
CA SER A 342 -2.47 -5.25 18.96
C SER A 342 -2.57 -3.74 18.85
N THR A 343 -3.75 -3.24 18.48
CA THR A 343 -3.95 -1.80 18.29
C THR A 343 -5.12 -1.33 19.13
N VAL A 344 -4.88 -0.36 20.00
CA VAL A 344 -5.92 0.30 20.80
C VAL A 344 -6.12 1.72 20.23
N LEU A 345 -7.36 2.01 19.86
CA LEU A 345 -7.76 3.30 19.30
C LEU A 345 -8.47 4.12 20.37
N ILE A 346 -7.94 5.30 20.64
CA ILE A 346 -8.55 6.28 21.54
C ILE A 346 -9.40 7.24 20.70
N ASP A 347 -10.55 7.61 21.24
CA ASP A 347 -11.43 8.57 20.58
C ASP A 347 -10.70 9.88 20.26
N ARG A 348 -10.95 10.42 19.07
CA ARG A 348 -10.31 11.65 18.56
C ARG A 348 -10.66 12.90 19.35
N TYR A 349 -11.76 12.89 20.11
CA TYR A 349 -12.22 14.02 20.88
C TYR A 349 -11.61 14.07 22.30
N GLN A 350 -10.87 13.05 22.70
CA GLN A 350 -10.16 13.09 23.97
C GLN A 350 -9.07 14.19 23.97
N PRO A 351 -9.06 15.10 24.96
CA PRO A 351 -8.18 16.27 24.96
C PRO A 351 -6.75 15.92 25.42
N THR A 352 -6.12 14.94 24.78
CA THR A 352 -4.82 14.41 25.21
C THR A 352 -3.71 15.45 25.26
N THR A 353 -3.76 16.49 24.42
CA THR A 353 -2.76 17.57 24.39
C THR A 353 -3.04 18.67 25.40
N LYS A 354 -4.28 18.83 25.84
CA LYS A 354 -4.72 19.86 26.79
C LYS A 354 -4.68 19.40 28.24
N THR A 355 -4.69 18.09 28.47
CA THR A 355 -4.69 17.48 29.81
C THR A 355 -3.27 17.29 30.32
N CYS A 356 -3.04 17.61 31.59
CA CYS A 356 -1.77 17.33 32.26
C CYS A 356 -1.59 15.83 32.52
N SER A 357 -0.52 15.25 32.00
CA SER A 357 -0.23 13.84 32.23
C SER A 357 0.14 13.52 33.68
N GLN A 358 0.46 14.49 34.52
CA GLN A 358 0.77 14.28 35.92
C GLN A 358 -0.48 14.37 36.83
N CYS A 359 -1.18 15.49 36.82
CA CYS A 359 -2.31 15.75 37.74
C CYS A 359 -3.69 15.64 37.11
N GLY A 360 -3.81 15.48 35.79
CA GLY A 360 -5.10 15.39 35.11
C GLY A 360 -5.81 16.73 34.84
N ASN A 361 -5.23 17.86 35.27
CA ASN A 361 -5.81 19.17 35.01
C ASN A 361 -5.91 19.46 33.51
N GLU A 362 -7.04 19.91 33.03
CA GLU A 362 -7.26 20.33 31.66
C GLU A 362 -7.14 21.86 31.54
N GLN A 363 -6.37 22.33 30.57
CA GLN A 363 -6.16 23.74 30.31
C GLN A 363 -6.03 24.03 28.80
N GLU A 364 -6.42 25.25 28.40
CA GLU A 364 -6.23 25.67 27.03
C GLU A 364 -4.75 25.89 26.69
N ILE A 365 -4.33 25.43 25.50
CA ILE A 365 -2.97 25.58 25.01
C ILE A 365 -3.04 26.00 23.55
N GLU A 366 -2.20 26.94 23.16
CA GLU A 366 -2.09 27.36 21.78
C GLU A 366 -1.43 26.27 20.91
N LEU A 367 -1.81 26.22 19.64
CA LEU A 367 -1.20 25.27 18.68
C LEU A 367 0.29 25.53 18.44
N SER A 368 0.74 26.76 18.68
CA SER A 368 2.14 27.17 18.59
C SER A 368 3.00 26.63 19.72
N ASP A 369 2.42 26.39 20.89
CA ASP A 369 3.15 25.96 22.07
C ASP A 369 3.72 24.54 21.88
N ARG A 370 5.00 24.41 22.14
CA ARG A 370 5.72 23.11 22.07
C ARG A 370 5.93 22.51 23.44
N VAL A 371 5.92 23.33 24.48
CA VAL A 371 6.11 22.93 25.87
C VAL A 371 4.77 23.02 26.57
N TYR A 372 4.38 21.93 27.21
CA TYR A 372 3.23 21.90 28.12
C TYR A 372 3.69 22.36 29.50
N ARG A 373 3.04 23.39 30.07
CA ARG A 373 3.26 23.86 31.43
C ARG A 373 1.95 23.84 32.18
N CYS A 374 1.88 22.96 33.20
CA CYS A 374 0.66 22.85 34.02
C CYS A 374 0.56 23.97 35.02
N ALA A 375 -0.55 24.76 35.00
CA ALA A 375 -0.78 25.82 35.92
C ALA A 375 -1.05 25.34 37.38
N ILE A 376 -1.45 24.07 37.57
CA ILE A 376 -1.81 23.53 38.88
C ILE A 376 -0.61 22.86 39.55
N CYS A 377 0.06 21.90 38.88
CA CYS A 377 1.14 21.10 39.48
C CYS A 377 2.55 21.53 39.07
N GLY A 378 2.68 22.53 38.19
CA GLY A 378 3.97 23.00 37.70
C GLY A 378 4.69 22.03 36.72
N ASN A 379 4.06 20.92 36.33
CA ASN A 379 4.66 19.97 35.38
C ASN A 379 5.02 20.67 34.07
N GLU A 380 6.26 20.59 33.66
CA GLU A 380 6.78 21.13 32.40
C GLU A 380 7.39 20.02 31.56
N MET A 381 6.91 19.86 30.32
CA MET A 381 7.42 18.84 29.41
C MET A 381 7.04 19.14 27.94
N ASP A 382 7.62 18.40 27.01
CA ASP A 382 7.18 18.45 25.61
C ASP A 382 5.68 18.11 25.49
N ARG A 383 4.92 18.95 24.77
CA ARG A 383 3.45 18.81 24.63
C ARG A 383 3.04 17.48 24.01
N ASP A 384 3.75 17.04 23.00
CA ASP A 384 3.41 15.83 22.25
C ASP A 384 3.77 14.57 23.08
N LEU A 385 4.84 14.65 23.88
CA LEU A 385 5.17 13.60 24.86
C LEU A 385 4.12 13.55 25.98
N ASN A 386 3.65 14.69 26.47
CA ASN A 386 2.53 14.77 27.42
C ASN A 386 1.28 14.08 26.87
N ALA A 387 0.95 14.30 25.58
CA ALA A 387 -0.16 13.64 24.92
C ALA A 387 -0.01 12.12 24.90
N THR A 388 1.19 11.59 24.65
CA THR A 388 1.41 10.14 24.65
C THR A 388 1.24 9.53 26.05
N TYR A 389 1.62 10.20 27.12
CA TYR A 389 1.38 9.74 28.47
C TYR A 389 -0.11 9.76 28.84
N ASN A 390 -0.87 10.74 28.36
CA ASN A 390 -2.32 10.75 28.52
C ASN A 390 -2.97 9.57 27.77
N LEU A 391 -2.48 9.21 26.59
CA LEU A 391 -2.94 8.01 25.87
C LEU A 391 -2.71 6.72 26.67
N LEU A 392 -1.58 6.58 27.36
CA LEU A 392 -1.33 5.45 28.27
C LEU A 392 -2.34 5.42 29.40
N LYS A 393 -2.54 6.54 30.10
CA LYS A 393 -3.49 6.63 31.22
C LYS A 393 -4.93 6.29 30.83
N LEU A 394 -5.37 6.67 29.64
CA LEU A 394 -6.71 6.36 29.14
C LEU A 394 -6.97 4.87 28.96
N VAL A 395 -5.93 4.06 28.87
CA VAL A 395 -6.02 2.58 28.80
C VAL A 395 -5.60 1.91 30.13
N GLY A 396 -5.44 2.67 31.20
CA GLY A 396 -5.09 2.15 32.52
C GLY A 396 -3.60 1.79 32.70
N LEU A 397 -2.73 2.30 31.83
CA LEU A 397 -1.28 2.09 31.93
C LEU A 397 -0.56 3.32 32.49
N ASP A 398 0.52 3.09 33.23
CA ASP A 398 1.36 4.16 33.76
C ASP A 398 2.63 4.37 32.92
N ARG A 399 3.21 5.55 33.07
CA ARG A 399 4.49 5.93 32.45
C ARG A 399 5.62 4.99 32.86
N SER A 400 5.62 4.47 34.09
CA SER A 400 6.62 3.54 34.61
C SER A 400 6.65 2.19 33.89
N GLU A 401 5.55 1.81 33.23
CA GLU A 401 5.45 0.57 32.45
C GLU A 401 6.14 0.64 31.09
N VAL A 402 6.55 1.84 30.68
CA VAL A 402 7.25 2.06 29.41
C VAL A 402 8.72 2.34 29.67
N ARG A 403 9.62 1.53 29.12
CA ARG A 403 11.07 1.81 29.21
C ARG A 403 11.39 3.10 28.46
N PRO A 404 11.87 4.15 29.14
CA PRO A 404 12.32 5.36 28.48
C PRO A 404 13.55 5.06 27.61
N VAL A 405 13.73 5.80 26.50
CA VAL A 405 15.05 5.92 25.87
C VAL A 405 15.96 6.71 26.84
N GLU A 406 17.23 6.38 26.88
CA GLU A 406 18.20 6.97 27.85
C GLU A 406 18.24 8.51 27.80
N HIS A 407 17.91 9.09 26.65
CA HIS A 407 17.69 10.54 26.47
C HIS A 407 16.57 10.76 25.46
N GLU A 408 15.81 11.87 25.58
CA GLU A 408 14.87 12.30 24.56
C GLU A 408 15.60 12.43 23.21
N THR A 409 15.39 11.45 22.33
CA THR A 409 16.15 11.33 21.10
C THR A 409 15.27 11.65 19.91
N THR A 410 15.63 12.66 19.14
CA THR A 410 14.98 12.98 17.86
C THR A 410 15.72 12.32 16.71
N VAL A 411 15.04 11.43 16.00
CA VAL A 411 15.56 10.76 14.81
C VAL A 411 14.97 11.40 13.56
N LYS A 412 15.82 11.93 12.71
CA LYS A 412 15.38 12.49 11.42
C LYS A 412 15.67 11.49 10.30
N ILE A 413 14.61 11.12 9.57
CA ILE A 413 14.73 10.25 8.40
C ILE A 413 14.69 11.11 7.15
N PHE A 414 15.87 11.37 6.57
CA PHE A 414 16.01 12.04 5.29
C PHE A 414 16.35 11.00 4.21
N GLY A 415 15.43 10.82 3.23
CA GLY A 415 15.68 9.92 2.10
C GLY A 415 15.87 8.44 2.47
N ALA A 416 16.45 7.68 1.56
CA ALA A 416 16.63 6.23 1.66
C ALA A 416 17.83 5.77 2.50
N ASN A 417 18.27 6.49 3.55
CA ASN A 417 19.40 6.06 4.35
C ASN A 417 18.96 5.18 5.54
N PRO A 418 19.23 3.85 5.51
CA PRO A 418 18.68 2.90 6.46
C PRO A 418 19.38 2.86 7.84
N LYS A 419 20.55 3.48 7.98
CA LYS A 419 21.43 3.20 9.13
C LYS A 419 21.02 3.84 10.45
N VAL A 420 20.22 4.90 10.42
CA VAL A 420 19.96 5.73 11.61
C VAL A 420 18.90 5.14 12.57
N LEU A 421 17.87 4.48 12.07
CA LEU A 421 16.80 3.92 12.92
C LEU A 421 17.22 2.66 13.70
N ILE A 422 18.20 1.93 13.21
CA ILE A 422 18.61 0.65 13.82
C ILE A 422 19.56 0.84 15.00
N SER A 423 20.30 1.93 15.03
CA SER A 423 21.29 2.22 16.09
C SER A 423 20.70 2.85 17.35
N LEU A 424 19.47 3.37 17.29
CA LEU A 424 18.86 4.15 18.37
C LEU A 424 17.87 3.34 19.25
N VAL A 425 17.68 2.08 18.97
CA VAL A 425 16.78 1.17 19.70
C VAL A 425 17.57 -0.04 20.23
N GLN A 426 18.85 0.18 20.53
CA GLN A 426 19.68 -0.76 21.33
C GLN A 426 19.53 -0.46 22.86
#